data_3b8cd137f4734aecbf1433d165ee505e
#
_entry.id   3b8cd137f4734aecbf1433d165ee505e
#
_cell.length_a   1.000
_cell.length_b   1.000
_cell.length_c   1.000
_cell.angle_alpha   90.00
_cell.angle_beta   90.00
_cell.angle_gamma   90.00
#
_symmetry.space_group_name_H-M   'P 1'
#
loop_
_entity.id
_entity.type
_entity.pdbx_description
1 polymer ?
#
loop_
_entity_poly.entity_id
_entity_poly.type
_entity_poly.pdbx_seq_one_letter_code
_entity_poly.pdbx_strand_id
1 'polypeptide(L)'
;MSERKWPVDAPRDKVVKTLQMLGFRIVRIGNHISMERENPDGTKTPLTMPNHRRIKGSTLRAICTQAGISREEFLKAYEKA
;
A
#
# COMPACT_ATOMS: atom_id res chain seq x y z
N MET A 1 -22.38 10.11 -7.00
CA MET A 1 -20.97 10.24 -6.60
C MET A 1 -20.10 9.31 -7.40
N SER A 2 -19.05 9.84 -7.97
CA SER A 2 -18.15 9.01 -8.76
C SER A 2 -17.20 8.26 -7.84
N GLU A 3 -17.00 6.99 -8.09
CA GLU A 3 -15.97 6.23 -7.40
C GLU A 3 -14.61 6.59 -7.95
N ARG A 4 -13.64 6.67 -7.05
CA ARG A 4 -12.25 6.89 -7.43
C ARG A 4 -11.67 5.58 -7.93
N LYS A 5 -10.95 5.66 -9.03
CA LYS A 5 -10.33 4.48 -9.64
C LYS A 5 -8.90 4.32 -9.14
N TRP A 6 -8.46 3.08 -9.12
CA TRP A 6 -7.06 2.80 -8.83
C TRP A 6 -6.18 3.41 -9.92
N PRO A 7 -5.01 3.95 -9.57
CA PRO A 7 -4.03 4.37 -10.57
C PRO A 7 -3.69 3.18 -11.48
N VAL A 8 -3.59 3.44 -12.77
CA VAL A 8 -3.27 2.38 -13.73
C VAL A 8 -1.83 1.88 -13.56
N ASP A 9 -0.93 2.80 -13.22
CA ASP A 9 0.49 2.51 -13.22
C ASP A 9 1.18 3.41 -12.20
N ALA A 10 1.13 3.02 -10.93
CA ALA A 10 1.63 3.85 -9.84
C ALA A 10 3.13 3.64 -9.62
N PRO A 11 3.90 4.74 -9.43
CA PRO A 11 5.30 4.59 -9.07
C PRO A 11 5.45 3.86 -7.73
N ARG A 12 6.33 2.86 -7.70
CA ARG A 12 6.58 2.08 -6.50
C ARG A 12 6.88 2.95 -5.29
N ASP A 13 7.75 3.94 -5.46
CA ASP A 13 8.18 4.77 -4.33
C ASP A 13 7.01 5.57 -3.74
N LYS A 14 6.08 5.99 -4.59
CA LYS A 14 4.89 6.70 -4.13
C LYS A 14 3.95 5.75 -3.39
N VAL A 15 3.85 4.50 -3.85
CA VAL A 15 3.03 3.48 -3.17
C VAL A 15 3.60 3.19 -1.79
N VAL A 16 4.92 3.00 -1.69
CA VAL A 16 5.57 2.76 -0.41
C VAL A 16 5.34 3.93 0.53
N LYS A 17 5.52 5.16 0.04
CA LYS A 17 5.29 6.35 0.87
C LYS A 17 3.85 6.43 1.35
N THR A 18 2.90 6.11 0.47
CA THR A 18 1.48 6.08 0.84
C THR A 18 1.24 5.11 1.99
N LEU A 19 1.80 3.90 1.90
CA LEU A 19 1.64 2.90 2.95
C LEU A 19 2.33 3.33 4.24
N GLN A 20 3.47 3.99 4.15
CA GLN A 20 4.13 4.54 5.34
C GLN A 20 3.26 5.59 6.02
N MET A 21 2.59 6.43 5.25
CA MET A 21 1.65 7.42 5.79
C MET A 21 0.48 6.75 6.50
N LEU A 22 0.13 5.53 6.09
CA LEU A 22 -0.95 4.76 6.70
C LEU A 22 -0.47 3.88 7.85
N GLY A 23 0.77 4.07 8.29
CA GLY A 23 1.30 3.41 9.48
C GLY A 23 2.14 2.16 9.22
N PHE A 24 2.38 1.82 7.97
CA PHE A 24 3.21 0.67 7.62
C PHE A 24 4.68 1.07 7.63
N ARG A 25 5.53 0.12 7.97
CA ARG A 25 6.98 0.31 7.90
C ARG A 25 7.59 -0.81 7.07
N ILE A 26 8.72 -0.53 6.45
CA ILE A 26 9.44 -1.53 5.67
C ILE A 26 10.15 -2.47 6.63
N VAL A 27 9.94 -3.78 6.42
CA VAL A 27 10.62 -4.82 7.19
C VAL A 27 11.76 -5.40 6.38
N ARG A 28 11.57 -5.58 5.08
CA ARG A 28 12.57 -6.19 4.22
C ARG A 28 12.38 -5.73 2.78
N ILE A 29 13.50 -5.49 2.10
CA ILE A 29 13.52 -5.17 0.68
C ILE A 29 14.33 -6.24 -0.05
N GLY A 30 13.71 -6.88 -1.02
CA GLY A 30 14.33 -7.87 -1.87
C GLY A 30 13.58 -7.87 -3.19
N ASN A 31 13.33 -9.05 -3.77
CA ASN A 31 12.48 -9.16 -4.96
C ASN A 31 11.06 -8.66 -4.65
N HIS A 32 10.67 -8.75 -3.38
CA HIS A 32 9.43 -8.18 -2.88
C HIS A 32 9.77 -7.25 -1.73
N ILE A 33 8.88 -6.29 -1.47
CA ILE A 33 8.99 -5.42 -0.32
C ILE A 33 7.99 -5.92 0.71
N SER A 34 8.49 -6.27 1.91
CA SER A 34 7.63 -6.67 3.02
C SER A 34 7.47 -5.49 3.96
N MET A 35 6.25 -5.23 4.34
CA MET A 35 5.91 -4.15 5.26
C MET A 35 4.99 -4.67 6.35
N GLU A 36 4.91 -3.98 7.45
CA GLU A 36 3.98 -4.33 8.52
C GLU A 36 3.50 -3.07 9.24
N ARG A 37 2.31 -3.18 9.80
CA ARG A 37 1.74 -2.13 10.64
C ARG A 37 1.37 -2.73 11.99
N GLU A 38 1.74 -2.04 13.06
CA GLU A 38 1.36 -2.45 14.40
C GLU A 38 -0.05 -1.97 14.69
N ASN A 39 -0.90 -2.85 15.17
CA ASN A 39 -2.29 -2.53 15.50
C ASN A 39 -2.42 -2.16 16.98
N PRO A 40 -3.48 -1.43 17.37
CA PRO A 40 -3.66 -1.02 18.76
C PRO A 40 -3.71 -2.16 19.77
N ASP A 41 -4.11 -3.36 19.32
CA ASP A 41 -4.19 -4.53 20.21
C ASP A 41 -2.86 -5.28 20.32
N GLY A 42 -1.79 -4.75 19.74
CA GLY A 42 -0.48 -5.38 19.78
C GLY A 42 -0.21 -6.36 18.65
N THR A 43 -1.21 -6.66 17.83
CA THR A 43 -1.00 -7.52 16.66
C THR A 43 -0.39 -6.71 15.52
N LYS A 44 0.13 -7.41 14.51
CA LYS A 44 0.72 -6.77 13.34
C LYS A 44 0.02 -7.22 12.08
N THR A 45 -0.17 -6.28 11.15
CA THR A 45 -0.74 -6.56 9.84
C THR A 45 0.40 -6.54 8.83
N PRO A 46 0.75 -7.70 8.25
CA PRO A 46 1.80 -7.76 7.23
C PRO A 46 1.24 -7.49 5.85
N LEU A 47 2.09 -7.02 4.96
CA LEU A 47 1.79 -7.00 3.54
C LEU A 47 3.06 -7.25 2.74
N THR A 48 2.89 -7.75 1.53
CA THR A 48 3.99 -7.97 0.60
C THR A 48 3.59 -7.39 -0.74
N MET A 49 4.50 -6.64 -1.34
CA MET A 49 4.26 -6.07 -2.66
C MET A 49 5.44 -6.35 -3.57
N PRO A 50 5.21 -6.47 -4.88
CA PRO A 50 6.33 -6.67 -5.80
C PRO A 50 7.22 -5.43 -5.82
N ASN A 51 8.53 -5.66 -5.91
CA ASN A 51 9.50 -4.57 -5.98
C ASN A 51 9.73 -4.18 -7.43
N HIS A 52 8.66 -3.75 -8.09
CA HIS A 52 8.69 -3.29 -9.47
C HIS A 52 8.61 -1.78 -9.49
N ARG A 53 9.24 -1.16 -10.49
CA ARG A 53 9.25 0.29 -10.62
C ARG A 53 7.84 0.86 -10.72
N ARG A 54 6.94 0.13 -11.37
CA ARG A 54 5.54 0.52 -11.55
C ARG A 54 4.63 -0.56 -11.00
N ILE A 55 3.61 -0.14 -10.28
CA ILE A 55 2.66 -1.05 -9.64
C ILE A 55 1.30 -0.90 -10.32
N LYS A 56 0.79 -2.00 -10.84
CA LYS A 56 -0.50 -2.01 -11.53
C LYS A 56 -1.66 -1.84 -10.56
N GLY A 57 -2.78 -1.31 -11.07
CA GLY A 57 -3.97 -1.11 -10.25
C GLY A 57 -4.49 -2.39 -9.61
N SER A 58 -4.44 -3.52 -10.33
CA SER A 58 -4.84 -4.81 -9.77
C SER A 58 -3.95 -5.23 -8.59
N THR A 59 -2.66 -4.92 -8.68
CA THR A 59 -1.72 -5.19 -7.60
C THR A 59 -1.99 -4.29 -6.40
N LEU A 60 -2.30 -3.02 -6.64
CA LEU A 60 -2.67 -2.09 -5.57
C LEU A 60 -3.89 -2.59 -4.82
N ARG A 61 -4.88 -3.08 -5.55
CA ARG A 61 -6.08 -3.65 -4.96
C ARG A 61 -5.74 -4.82 -4.05
N ALA A 62 -4.86 -5.71 -4.50
CA ALA A 62 -4.43 -6.86 -3.71
C ALA A 62 -3.67 -6.42 -2.46
N ILE A 63 -2.80 -5.43 -2.59
CA ILE A 63 -2.05 -4.89 -1.46
C ILE A 63 -2.99 -4.34 -0.41
N CYS A 64 -3.97 -3.57 -0.81
CA CYS A 64 -4.93 -2.99 0.12
C CYS A 64 -5.80 -4.05 0.79
N THR A 65 -6.14 -5.11 0.08
CA THR A 65 -6.87 -6.24 0.65
C THR A 65 -6.04 -6.92 1.74
N GLN A 66 -4.76 -7.18 1.49
CA GLN A 66 -3.86 -7.74 2.50
C GLN A 66 -3.77 -6.84 3.72
N ALA A 67 -3.67 -5.54 3.48
CA ALA A 67 -3.42 -4.55 4.53
C ALA A 67 -4.68 -4.17 5.31
N GLY A 68 -5.85 -4.58 4.84
CA GLY A 68 -7.10 -4.16 5.45
C GLY A 68 -7.38 -2.67 5.26
N ILE A 69 -6.91 -2.09 4.15
CA ILE A 69 -7.09 -0.68 3.83
C ILE A 69 -8.14 -0.57 2.73
N SER A 70 -9.09 0.35 2.91
CA SER A 70 -10.07 0.60 1.87
C SER A 70 -9.43 1.38 0.71
N ARG A 71 -10.04 1.29 -0.47
CA ARG A 71 -9.59 2.06 -1.61
C ARG A 71 -9.58 3.55 -1.30
N GLU A 72 -10.62 4.03 -0.61
CA GLU A 72 -10.72 5.44 -0.23
C GLU A 72 -9.57 5.89 0.67
N GLU A 73 -9.26 5.11 1.68
CA GLU A 73 -8.13 5.41 2.56
C GLU A 73 -6.82 5.49 1.79
N PHE A 74 -6.59 4.50 0.93
CA PHE A 74 -5.36 4.46 0.15
C PHE A 74 -5.26 5.66 -0.78
N LEU A 75 -6.30 5.94 -1.56
CA LEU A 75 -6.26 7.02 -2.53
C LEU A 75 -6.15 8.39 -1.88
N LYS A 76 -6.78 8.57 -0.74
CA LYS A 76 -6.67 9.81 0.01
C LYS A 76 -5.22 10.09 0.45
N ALA A 77 -4.54 9.05 0.95
CA ALA A 77 -3.14 9.16 1.32
C ALA A 77 -2.25 9.30 0.09
N TYR A 78 -2.57 8.57 -0.98
CA TYR A 78 -1.81 8.59 -2.22
C TYR A 78 -1.76 9.99 -2.85
N GLU A 79 -2.84 10.75 -2.75
CA GLU A 79 -2.87 12.11 -3.25
C GLU A 79 -1.87 13.02 -2.53
N LYS A 80 -1.56 12.71 -1.28
CA LYS A 80 -0.66 13.51 -0.45
C LYS A 80 0.78 12.99 -0.46
N ALA A 81 0.97 11.81 -1.00
CA ALA A 81 2.29 11.19 -0.98
C ALA A 81 3.27 11.81 -1.99
#